data_6ec88ac11613f07d1d06d05079326ffc
#
_entry.id   6ec88ac11613f07d1d06d05079326ffc
#
_cell.length_a   1.000
_cell.length_b   1.000
_cell.length_c   1.000
_cell.angle_alpha   90.00
_cell.angle_beta   90.00
_cell.angle_gamma   90.00
#
_symmetry.space_group_name_H-M   'P 1'
#
loop_
_entity.id
_entity.type
_entity.pdbx_description
1 polymer ?
#
loop_
_entity_poly.entity_id
_entity_poly.type
_entity_poly.pdbx_seq_one_letter_code
_entity_poly.pdbx_strand_id
1 'polypeptide(L)'
;MQLSFGDAEDLGSRKRTRREVFLTEMDQVVPWKSLLALIEPHYPKMGRPGRQPYPLATMLRIHFLQQWYALSDPAMEEALVDTPVMRRFAQLGGMDDVPDETTILNFRRLLETHGLAEKIFKQVNAHLARKGLSLRSGTIVDATIINAPSSTKNSDGGRDPEMCQAKKGNQWFFGMKAHIGVDDASGLVHHVECTSANVSDVTQVHKLLHGKEDVVFGDSGYTGAEKRAETRDVDAVFLIAEKPSRIKAMKTKREQKQAHKLERLKASVRAKVEH
;
A
#
# COMPACT_ATOMS: atom_id res chain seq x y z
N MET A 1 -12.30 7.95 -41.09
CA MET A 1 -12.07 7.44 -39.74
C MET A 1 -13.40 6.86 -39.28
N GLN A 2 -13.51 5.55 -39.20
CA GLN A 2 -14.78 4.90 -38.87
C GLN A 2 -14.80 4.78 -37.32
N LEU A 3 -15.73 5.48 -36.66
CA LEU A 3 -15.93 5.41 -35.22
C LEU A 3 -16.40 3.99 -34.87
N SER A 4 -15.72 3.34 -33.94
CA SER A 4 -16.11 2.03 -33.43
C SER A 4 -17.31 2.20 -32.48
N PHE A 5 -18.08 1.12 -32.26
CA PHE A 5 -19.21 1.14 -31.32
C PHE A 5 -18.78 1.54 -29.89
N GLY A 6 -17.51 1.32 -29.52
CA GLY A 6 -16.95 1.75 -28.24
C GLY A 6 -16.75 3.26 -28.12
N ASP A 7 -16.51 3.95 -29.24
CA ASP A 7 -16.35 5.41 -29.26
C ASP A 7 -17.69 6.15 -29.23
N ALA A 8 -18.78 5.48 -29.64
CA ALA A 8 -20.13 6.02 -29.59
C ALA A 8 -20.70 6.10 -28.15
N GLU A 9 -20.20 5.32 -27.22
CA GLU A 9 -20.65 5.38 -25.82
C GLU A 9 -20.18 6.65 -25.08
N ASP A 10 -19.18 7.36 -25.59
CA ASP A 10 -18.69 8.61 -25.00
C ASP A 10 -19.45 9.87 -25.46
N LEU A 11 -20.37 9.73 -26.41
CA LEU A 11 -21.15 10.84 -26.97
C LEU A 11 -22.45 11.16 -26.21
N GLY A 12 -22.75 10.48 -25.12
CA GLY A 12 -23.93 10.69 -24.30
C GLY A 12 -23.63 11.23 -22.90
N SER A 13 -24.47 12.12 -22.40
CA SER A 13 -24.45 12.70 -21.05
C SER A 13 -24.76 11.69 -19.93
N ARG A 14 -24.23 10.45 -20.00
CA ARG A 14 -24.44 9.46 -18.95
C ARG A 14 -23.64 9.81 -17.69
N LYS A 15 -24.23 9.56 -16.54
CA LYS A 15 -23.56 9.69 -15.24
C LYS A 15 -22.35 8.77 -15.19
N ARG A 16 -21.15 9.34 -14.94
CA ARG A 16 -19.92 8.58 -14.72
C ARG A 16 -20.05 7.67 -13.49
N THR A 17 -19.55 6.47 -13.59
CA THR A 17 -19.47 5.55 -12.45
C THR A 17 -18.38 6.00 -11.47
N ARG A 18 -18.48 5.57 -10.21
CA ARG A 18 -17.43 5.86 -9.22
C ARG A 18 -16.06 5.35 -9.68
N ARG A 19 -16.02 4.19 -10.34
CA ARG A 19 -14.82 3.61 -10.91
C ARG A 19 -14.20 4.48 -12.00
N GLU A 20 -15.03 5.02 -12.92
CA GLU A 20 -14.55 5.93 -13.96
C GLU A 20 -13.95 7.22 -13.37
N VAL A 21 -14.61 7.81 -12.37
CA VAL A 21 -14.09 9.00 -11.68
C VAL A 21 -12.74 8.69 -11.05
N PHE A 22 -12.66 7.62 -10.25
CA PHE A 22 -11.42 7.21 -9.59
C PHE A 22 -10.27 6.98 -10.59
N LEU A 23 -10.50 6.22 -11.66
CA LEU A 23 -9.45 5.93 -12.65
C LEU A 23 -9.03 7.18 -13.43
N THR A 24 -9.96 8.12 -13.71
CA THR A 24 -9.63 9.39 -14.32
C THR A 24 -8.74 10.25 -13.41
N GLU A 25 -9.04 10.30 -12.11
CA GLU A 25 -8.25 11.01 -11.12
C GLU A 25 -6.86 10.39 -10.97
N MET A 26 -6.77 9.06 -10.87
CA MET A 26 -5.50 8.34 -10.78
C MET A 26 -4.64 8.53 -12.01
N ASP A 27 -5.23 8.61 -13.20
CA ASP A 27 -4.48 8.89 -14.43
C ASP A 27 -3.79 10.26 -14.41
N GLN A 28 -4.35 11.24 -13.72
CA GLN A 28 -3.78 12.58 -13.56
C GLN A 28 -2.77 12.67 -12.40
N VAL A 29 -2.97 11.90 -11.33
CA VAL A 29 -2.13 11.95 -10.12
C VAL A 29 -0.85 11.14 -10.27
N VAL A 30 -0.91 9.97 -10.90
CA VAL A 30 0.24 9.05 -11.04
C VAL A 30 1.30 9.66 -11.96
N PRO A 31 2.58 9.70 -11.54
CA PRO A 31 3.66 10.29 -12.34
C PRO A 31 4.17 9.29 -13.42
N TRP A 32 3.32 8.92 -14.37
CA TRP A 32 3.57 7.87 -15.37
C TRP A 32 4.93 7.97 -16.02
N LYS A 33 5.32 9.15 -16.50
CA LYS A 33 6.59 9.36 -17.21
C LYS A 33 7.81 8.92 -16.40
N SER A 34 7.85 9.27 -15.13
CA SER A 34 8.98 8.93 -14.25
C SER A 34 8.96 7.46 -13.83
N LEU A 35 7.78 6.86 -13.67
CA LEU A 35 7.66 5.44 -13.38
C LEU A 35 8.03 4.57 -14.58
N LEU A 36 7.62 4.95 -15.79
CA LEU A 36 8.02 4.27 -17.02
C LEU A 36 9.53 4.31 -17.21
N ALA A 37 10.16 5.47 -17.05
CA ALA A 37 11.62 5.61 -17.16
C ALA A 37 12.38 4.76 -16.14
N LEU A 38 11.80 4.51 -14.96
CA LEU A 38 12.38 3.64 -13.92
C LEU A 38 12.38 2.16 -14.33
N ILE A 39 11.34 1.70 -15.04
CA ILE A 39 11.14 0.29 -15.38
C ILE A 39 11.75 -0.05 -16.75
N GLU A 40 11.75 0.90 -17.68
CA GLU A 40 12.16 0.71 -19.08
C GLU A 40 13.52 -0.01 -19.27
N PRO A 41 14.57 0.25 -18.46
CA PRO A 41 15.86 -0.45 -18.59
C PRO A 41 15.77 -1.96 -18.37
N HIS A 42 14.76 -2.43 -17.65
CA HIS A 42 14.55 -3.83 -17.27
C HIS A 42 13.49 -4.51 -18.14
N TYR A 43 12.73 -3.75 -18.92
CA TYR A 43 11.62 -4.26 -19.71
C TYR A 43 12.10 -4.85 -21.06
N PRO A 44 11.48 -5.95 -21.53
CA PRO A 44 11.83 -6.52 -22.82
C PRO A 44 11.67 -5.53 -23.98
N LYS A 45 12.66 -5.47 -24.85
CA LYS A 45 12.63 -4.59 -26.02
C LYS A 45 11.87 -5.24 -27.17
N MET A 46 11.09 -4.45 -27.90
CA MET A 46 10.44 -4.85 -29.15
C MET A 46 11.46 -5.24 -30.22
N GLY A 47 11.02 -6.02 -31.24
CA GLY A 47 11.83 -6.40 -32.37
C GLY A 47 12.67 -7.66 -32.20
N ARG A 48 12.54 -8.40 -31.09
CA ARG A 48 13.12 -9.75 -30.95
C ARG A 48 12.20 -10.80 -31.57
N PRO A 49 12.75 -11.94 -32.06
CA PRO A 49 11.94 -13.06 -32.52
C PRO A 49 10.96 -13.53 -31.44
N GLY A 50 9.75 -13.93 -31.84
CA GLY A 50 8.69 -14.40 -30.94
C GLY A 50 7.57 -13.38 -30.69
N ARG A 51 6.70 -13.66 -29.71
CA ARG A 51 5.59 -12.76 -29.33
C ARG A 51 6.18 -11.44 -28.83
N GLN A 52 5.71 -10.35 -29.41
CA GLN A 52 6.16 -9.01 -29.00
C GLN A 52 5.61 -8.68 -27.60
N PRO A 53 6.40 -7.99 -26.77
CA PRO A 53 5.93 -7.55 -25.47
C PRO A 53 4.83 -6.49 -25.61
N TYR A 54 3.86 -6.51 -24.70
CA TYR A 54 2.87 -5.43 -24.59
C TYR A 54 3.57 -4.09 -24.28
N PRO A 55 2.98 -2.95 -24.63
CA PRO A 55 3.54 -1.65 -24.25
C PRO A 55 3.74 -1.56 -22.73
N LEU A 56 4.90 -1.07 -22.29
CA LEU A 56 5.23 -0.95 -20.88
C LEU A 56 4.18 -0.13 -20.11
N ALA A 57 3.65 0.93 -20.73
CA ALA A 57 2.60 1.75 -20.16
C ALA A 57 1.32 0.95 -19.85
N THR A 58 0.94 0.05 -20.74
CA THR A 58 -0.18 -0.87 -20.56
C THR A 58 0.06 -1.80 -19.38
N MET A 59 1.21 -2.47 -19.32
CA MET A 59 1.53 -3.40 -18.24
C MET A 59 1.62 -2.73 -16.88
N LEU A 60 2.19 -1.53 -16.80
CA LEU A 60 2.23 -0.76 -15.55
C LEU A 60 0.82 -0.34 -15.09
N ARG A 61 -0.06 0.07 -16.01
CA ARG A 61 -1.46 0.41 -15.70
C ARG A 61 -2.24 -0.80 -15.21
N ILE A 62 -2.05 -1.95 -15.82
CA ILE A 62 -2.64 -3.23 -15.37
C ILE A 62 -2.15 -3.57 -13.96
N HIS A 63 -0.86 -3.42 -13.67
CA HIS A 63 -0.33 -3.64 -12.33
C HIS A 63 -1.00 -2.73 -11.29
N PHE A 64 -1.18 -1.44 -11.59
CA PHE A 64 -1.91 -0.53 -10.69
C PHE A 64 -3.37 -0.94 -10.51
N LEU A 65 -4.06 -1.38 -11.56
CA LEU A 65 -5.43 -1.92 -11.44
C LEU A 65 -5.47 -3.13 -10.49
N GLN A 66 -4.52 -4.06 -10.60
CA GLN A 66 -4.43 -5.20 -9.68
C GLN A 66 -4.30 -4.74 -8.22
N GLN A 67 -3.44 -3.76 -7.94
CA GLN A 67 -3.26 -3.26 -6.58
C GLN A 67 -4.51 -2.54 -6.06
N TRP A 68 -5.10 -1.66 -6.84
CA TRP A 68 -6.27 -0.86 -6.41
C TRP A 68 -7.54 -1.68 -6.21
N TYR A 69 -7.69 -2.77 -6.96
CA TYR A 69 -8.89 -3.62 -6.89
C TYR A 69 -8.63 -4.99 -6.27
N ALA A 70 -7.42 -5.22 -5.75
CA ALA A 70 -6.98 -6.48 -5.13
C ALA A 70 -7.26 -7.72 -6.00
N LEU A 71 -6.96 -7.63 -7.33
CA LEU A 71 -7.23 -8.68 -8.29
C LEU A 71 -6.04 -9.63 -8.41
N SER A 72 -6.31 -10.94 -8.42
CA SER A 72 -5.32 -11.96 -8.81
C SER A 72 -5.00 -11.87 -10.31
N ASP A 73 -3.95 -12.57 -10.78
CA ASP A 73 -3.59 -12.54 -12.19
C ASP A 73 -4.72 -13.04 -13.10
N PRO A 74 -5.40 -14.18 -12.83
CA PRO A 74 -6.57 -14.60 -13.59
C PRO A 74 -7.73 -13.59 -13.52
N ALA A 75 -8.04 -13.08 -12.32
CA ALA A 75 -9.14 -12.12 -12.15
C ALA A 75 -8.86 -10.79 -12.88
N MET A 76 -7.59 -10.40 -13.03
CA MET A 76 -7.23 -9.20 -13.78
C MET A 76 -7.43 -9.42 -15.29
N GLU A 77 -7.05 -10.57 -15.83
CA GLU A 77 -7.32 -10.94 -17.21
C GLU A 77 -8.81 -10.89 -17.53
N GLU A 78 -9.65 -11.56 -16.71
CA GLU A 78 -11.12 -11.52 -16.83
C GLU A 78 -11.65 -10.08 -16.75
N ALA A 79 -11.17 -9.29 -15.79
CA ALA A 79 -11.61 -7.90 -15.63
C ALA A 79 -11.26 -7.01 -16.83
N LEU A 80 -10.16 -7.27 -17.52
CA LEU A 80 -9.80 -6.55 -18.75
C LEU A 80 -10.71 -6.94 -19.92
N VAL A 81 -11.23 -8.16 -19.94
CA VAL A 81 -12.21 -8.58 -20.96
C VAL A 81 -13.58 -7.97 -20.67
N ASP A 82 -14.07 -8.10 -19.43
CA ASP A 82 -15.46 -7.80 -19.07
C ASP A 82 -15.71 -6.34 -18.68
N THR A 83 -14.66 -5.57 -18.35
CA THR A 83 -14.82 -4.21 -17.83
C THR A 83 -14.20 -3.18 -18.77
N PRO A 84 -14.99 -2.55 -19.67
CA PRO A 84 -14.49 -1.59 -20.66
C PRO A 84 -13.72 -0.41 -20.04
N VAL A 85 -14.10 0.03 -18.85
CA VAL A 85 -13.43 1.14 -18.14
C VAL A 85 -12.00 0.76 -17.73
N MET A 86 -11.77 -0.47 -17.26
CA MET A 86 -10.43 -0.94 -16.92
C MET A 86 -9.57 -1.14 -18.16
N ARG A 87 -10.16 -1.70 -19.22
CA ARG A 87 -9.54 -1.85 -20.53
C ARG A 87 -9.06 -0.50 -21.10
N ARG A 88 -9.92 0.51 -21.05
CA ARG A 88 -9.60 1.87 -21.48
C ARG A 88 -8.48 2.49 -20.64
N PHE A 89 -8.55 2.34 -19.32
CA PHE A 89 -7.50 2.81 -18.42
C PHE A 89 -6.15 2.13 -18.73
N ALA A 90 -6.13 0.85 -19.05
CA ALA A 90 -4.94 0.10 -19.47
C ALA A 90 -4.42 0.50 -20.85
N GLN A 91 -5.09 1.41 -21.57
CA GLN A 91 -4.79 1.82 -22.93
C GLN A 91 -4.88 0.66 -23.95
N LEU A 92 -5.80 -0.27 -23.73
CA LEU A 92 -6.15 -1.33 -24.66
C LEU A 92 -7.37 -0.91 -25.47
N GLY A 93 -7.24 -0.95 -26.80
CA GLY A 93 -8.33 -0.71 -27.73
C GLY A 93 -9.38 -1.83 -27.70
N GLY A 94 -10.55 -1.58 -28.32
CA GLY A 94 -11.66 -2.55 -28.35
C GLY A 94 -11.32 -3.88 -29.04
N MET A 95 -10.36 -3.85 -29.98
CA MET A 95 -9.90 -5.01 -30.77
C MET A 95 -8.54 -5.54 -30.34
N ASP A 96 -7.88 -4.89 -29.37
CA ASP A 96 -6.56 -5.33 -28.90
C ASP A 96 -6.67 -6.63 -28.08
N ASP A 97 -5.67 -7.49 -28.22
CA ASP A 97 -5.54 -8.65 -27.35
C ASP A 97 -5.28 -8.22 -25.90
N VAL A 98 -5.92 -8.93 -24.97
CA VAL A 98 -5.71 -8.75 -23.55
C VAL A 98 -4.50 -9.57 -23.11
N PRO A 99 -3.60 -9.04 -22.26
CA PRO A 99 -2.53 -9.84 -21.66
C PRO A 99 -3.12 -10.97 -20.81
N ASP A 100 -2.64 -12.18 -21.04
CA ASP A 100 -3.00 -13.36 -20.26
C ASP A 100 -2.40 -13.33 -18.84
N GLU A 101 -2.93 -14.17 -17.94
CA GLU A 101 -2.49 -14.27 -16.53
C GLU A 101 -0.98 -14.47 -16.41
N THR A 102 -0.39 -15.27 -17.32
CA THR A 102 1.05 -15.55 -17.32
C THR A 102 1.88 -14.31 -17.68
N THR A 103 1.41 -13.51 -18.63
CA THR A 103 2.04 -12.23 -19.00
C THR A 103 1.97 -11.24 -17.83
N ILE A 104 0.84 -11.17 -17.15
CA ILE A 104 0.63 -10.32 -15.97
C ILE A 104 1.56 -10.78 -14.83
N LEU A 105 1.63 -12.08 -14.54
CA LEU A 105 2.53 -12.67 -13.55
C LEU A 105 4.00 -12.36 -13.85
N ASN A 106 4.42 -12.51 -15.11
CA ASN A 106 5.80 -12.24 -15.53
C ASN A 106 6.18 -10.77 -15.33
N PHE A 107 5.25 -9.84 -15.55
CA PHE A 107 5.50 -8.44 -15.25
C PHE A 107 5.69 -8.18 -13.74
N ARG A 108 4.88 -8.79 -12.87
CA ARG A 108 5.08 -8.71 -11.42
C ARG A 108 6.44 -9.27 -10.99
N ARG A 109 6.81 -10.45 -11.51
CA ARG A 109 8.13 -11.06 -11.26
C ARG A 109 9.29 -10.15 -11.70
N LEU A 110 9.15 -9.45 -12.83
CA LEU A 110 10.13 -8.48 -13.27
C LEU A 110 10.29 -7.35 -12.25
N LEU A 111 9.18 -6.80 -11.73
CA LEU A 111 9.23 -5.77 -10.70
C LEU A 111 9.90 -6.27 -9.41
N GLU A 112 9.59 -7.49 -8.97
CA GLU A 112 10.18 -8.14 -7.80
C GLU A 112 11.68 -8.39 -7.98
N THR A 113 12.08 -9.03 -9.09
CA THR A 113 13.47 -9.39 -9.37
C THR A 113 14.41 -8.19 -9.35
N HIS A 114 13.93 -7.02 -9.78
CA HIS A 114 14.72 -5.79 -9.84
C HIS A 114 14.46 -4.83 -8.67
N GLY A 115 13.68 -5.22 -7.66
CA GLY A 115 13.35 -4.39 -6.50
C GLY A 115 12.67 -3.08 -6.89
N LEU A 116 11.82 -3.11 -7.94
CA LEU A 116 11.22 -1.90 -8.49
C LEU A 116 10.04 -1.40 -7.68
N ALA A 117 9.35 -2.27 -6.92
CA ALA A 117 8.20 -1.87 -6.10
C ALA A 117 8.57 -0.78 -5.09
N GLU A 118 9.68 -0.94 -4.36
CA GLU A 118 10.19 0.06 -3.43
C GLU A 118 10.57 1.38 -4.12
N LYS A 119 11.21 1.29 -5.29
CA LYS A 119 11.61 2.47 -6.08
C LYS A 119 10.39 3.22 -6.61
N ILE A 120 9.35 2.51 -7.08
CA ILE A 120 8.06 3.07 -7.49
C ILE A 120 7.42 3.81 -6.31
N PHE A 121 7.35 3.18 -5.13
CA PHE A 121 6.80 3.78 -3.93
C PHE A 121 7.53 5.09 -3.56
N LYS A 122 8.86 5.08 -3.52
CA LYS A 122 9.68 6.28 -3.27
C LYS A 122 9.43 7.39 -4.30
N GLN A 123 9.30 7.02 -5.57
CA GLN A 123 9.06 7.99 -6.66
C GLN A 123 7.67 8.63 -6.56
N VAL A 124 6.65 7.84 -6.22
CA VAL A 124 5.28 8.35 -5.99
C VAL A 124 5.28 9.30 -4.79
N ASN A 125 5.87 8.92 -3.66
CA ASN A 125 5.94 9.77 -2.48
C ASN A 125 6.68 11.08 -2.73
N ALA A 126 7.80 11.03 -3.47
CA ALA A 126 8.53 12.24 -3.86
C ALA A 126 7.69 13.16 -4.76
N HIS A 127 6.86 12.59 -5.63
CA HIS A 127 5.93 13.36 -6.46
C HIS A 127 4.82 14.02 -5.63
N LEU A 128 4.20 13.29 -4.71
CA LEU A 128 3.15 13.81 -3.82
C LEU A 128 3.71 14.92 -2.91
N ALA A 129 4.91 14.74 -2.36
CA ALA A 129 5.57 15.75 -1.54
C ALA A 129 5.85 17.05 -2.32
N ARG A 130 6.29 16.95 -3.58
CA ARG A 130 6.48 18.14 -4.45
C ARG A 130 5.19 18.88 -4.75
N LYS A 131 4.06 18.17 -4.77
CA LYS A 131 2.72 18.77 -4.93
C LYS A 131 2.13 19.31 -3.62
N GLY A 132 2.84 19.22 -2.50
CA GLY A 132 2.36 19.67 -1.20
C GLY A 132 1.25 18.79 -0.61
N LEU A 133 1.07 17.57 -1.11
CA LEU A 133 0.03 16.64 -0.65
C LEU A 133 0.42 15.83 0.57
N SER A 134 1.71 15.83 0.95
CA SER A 134 2.22 15.22 2.17
C SER A 134 2.71 16.34 3.09
N LEU A 135 2.04 16.55 4.22
CA LEU A 135 2.29 17.69 5.12
C LEU A 135 3.41 17.40 6.12
N ARG A 136 3.64 16.16 6.49
CA ARG A 136 4.74 15.70 7.35
C ARG A 136 4.80 16.34 8.76
N SER A 137 3.69 16.83 9.27
CA SER A 137 3.64 17.38 10.64
C SER A 137 3.46 16.31 11.71
N GLY A 138 2.80 15.21 11.38
CA GLY A 138 2.61 14.08 12.26
C GLY A 138 2.66 12.74 11.53
N THR A 139 3.09 11.69 12.23
CA THR A 139 3.12 10.33 11.70
C THR A 139 2.28 9.40 12.55
N ILE A 140 1.41 8.63 11.92
CA ILE A 140 0.71 7.51 12.52
C ILE A 140 1.50 6.25 12.20
N VAL A 141 1.89 5.48 13.23
CA VAL A 141 2.57 4.19 13.05
C VAL A 141 1.59 3.06 13.32
N ASP A 142 1.57 2.09 12.42
CA ASP A 142 0.73 0.90 12.54
C ASP A 142 1.40 -0.35 11.95
N ALA A 143 0.90 -1.54 12.31
CA ALA A 143 1.42 -2.81 11.81
C ALA A 143 0.31 -3.79 11.50
N THR A 144 0.35 -4.33 10.29
CA THR A 144 -0.60 -5.33 9.80
C THR A 144 0.10 -6.67 9.56
N ILE A 145 -0.49 -7.77 10.04
CA ILE A 145 0.00 -9.11 9.79
C ILE A 145 -0.42 -9.55 8.38
N ILE A 146 0.56 -9.93 7.58
CA ILE A 146 0.37 -10.57 6.28
C ILE A 146 0.42 -12.08 6.53
N ASN A 147 -0.76 -12.71 6.55
CA ASN A 147 -0.88 -14.14 6.81
C ASN A 147 -0.50 -14.94 5.57
N ALA A 148 0.33 -15.96 5.76
CA ALA A 148 0.75 -16.89 4.73
C ALA A 148 0.27 -18.32 5.06
N PRO A 149 0.12 -19.19 4.04
CA PRO A 149 -0.17 -20.59 4.27
C PRO A 149 0.94 -21.26 5.10
N SER A 150 0.58 -21.94 6.15
CA SER A 150 1.54 -22.68 7.00
C SER A 150 1.88 -24.08 6.46
N SER A 151 1.50 -24.36 5.21
CA SER A 151 1.71 -25.66 4.57
C SER A 151 3.19 -25.95 4.35
N THR A 152 3.57 -27.21 4.58
CA THR A 152 4.90 -27.77 4.25
C THR A 152 4.87 -28.61 2.98
N LYS A 153 3.77 -28.57 2.21
CA LYS A 153 3.59 -29.34 0.96
C LYS A 153 4.19 -28.60 -0.25
N ASN A 154 5.45 -28.18 -0.13
CA ASN A 154 6.25 -27.60 -1.20
C ASN A 154 7.39 -28.55 -1.57
N SER A 155 8.16 -28.22 -2.60
CA SER A 155 9.32 -29.05 -3.05
C SER A 155 10.35 -29.26 -1.94
N ASP A 156 10.50 -28.31 -1.05
CA ASP A 156 11.53 -28.30 0.00
C ASP A 156 11.05 -28.91 1.32
N GLY A 157 9.77 -29.26 1.42
CA GLY A 157 9.15 -29.86 2.61
C GLY A 157 9.21 -28.97 3.87
N GLY A 158 9.53 -27.70 3.73
CA GLY A 158 9.73 -26.74 4.81
C GLY A 158 8.81 -25.52 4.72
N ARG A 159 8.72 -24.77 5.82
CA ARG A 159 8.09 -23.46 5.84
C ARG A 159 9.11 -22.41 5.39
N ASP A 160 8.61 -21.31 4.86
CA ASP A 160 9.45 -20.17 4.49
C ASP A 160 10.24 -19.68 5.73
N PRO A 161 11.58 -19.65 5.67
CA PRO A 161 12.44 -19.29 6.81
C PRO A 161 12.33 -17.80 7.20
N GLU A 162 11.87 -16.94 6.30
CA GLU A 162 11.65 -15.51 6.58
C GLU A 162 10.36 -15.25 7.35
N MET A 163 9.46 -16.25 7.41
CA MET A 163 8.16 -16.15 8.05
C MET A 163 8.14 -16.80 9.42
N CYS A 164 7.48 -16.18 10.38
CA CYS A 164 7.34 -16.69 11.73
C CYS A 164 5.89 -16.65 12.21
N GLN A 165 5.66 -17.35 13.33
CA GLN A 165 4.36 -17.30 14.01
C GLN A 165 4.27 -16.09 14.94
N ALA A 166 3.11 -15.42 14.93
CA ALA A 166 2.75 -14.37 15.88
C ALA A 166 1.35 -14.60 16.44
N LYS A 167 1.15 -14.23 17.70
CA LYS A 167 -0.17 -14.31 18.35
C LYS A 167 -0.80 -12.93 18.39
N LYS A 168 -2.02 -12.79 17.85
CA LYS A 168 -2.83 -11.57 17.97
C LYS A 168 -4.16 -11.95 18.65
N GLY A 169 -4.38 -11.44 19.84
CA GLY A 169 -5.49 -11.90 20.69
C GLY A 169 -5.34 -13.40 21.03
N ASN A 170 -6.37 -14.18 20.72
CA ASN A 170 -6.36 -15.65 20.92
C ASN A 170 -6.02 -16.46 19.67
N GLN A 171 -5.68 -15.80 18.56
CA GLN A 171 -5.40 -16.45 17.28
C GLN A 171 -3.91 -16.40 16.95
N TRP A 172 -3.39 -17.52 16.39
CA TRP A 172 -2.05 -17.60 15.84
C TRP A 172 -2.06 -17.36 14.34
N PHE A 173 -1.10 -16.59 13.88
CA PHE A 173 -0.85 -16.27 12.48
C PHE A 173 0.57 -16.71 12.12
N PHE A 174 0.74 -17.20 10.90
CA PHE A 174 2.06 -17.49 10.33
C PHE A 174 2.26 -16.56 9.14
N GLY A 175 3.39 -15.88 9.06
CA GLY A 175 3.67 -14.99 7.93
C GLY A 175 4.63 -13.87 8.28
N MET A 176 4.40 -12.73 7.66
CA MET A 176 5.16 -11.50 7.82
C MET A 176 4.29 -10.41 8.45
N LYS A 177 4.93 -9.29 8.74
CA LYS A 177 4.28 -8.08 9.24
C LYS A 177 4.74 -6.89 8.40
N ALA A 178 3.78 -6.10 7.91
CA ALA A 178 4.04 -4.82 7.30
C ALA A 178 3.82 -3.73 8.35
N HIS A 179 4.87 -2.97 8.65
CA HIS A 179 4.82 -1.78 9.49
C HIS A 179 4.76 -0.57 8.56
N ILE A 180 3.88 0.38 8.85
CA ILE A 180 3.68 1.57 8.04
C ILE A 180 3.78 2.85 8.85
N GLY A 181 4.37 3.88 8.23
CA GLY A 181 4.33 5.26 8.69
C GLY A 181 3.42 6.07 7.77
N VAL A 182 2.39 6.68 8.33
CA VAL A 182 1.33 7.38 7.62
C VAL A 182 1.26 8.82 8.06
N ASP A 183 1.17 9.74 7.13
CA ASP A 183 0.96 11.17 7.42
C ASP A 183 -0.40 11.37 8.09
N ASP A 184 -0.41 12.01 9.26
CA ASP A 184 -1.60 12.17 10.11
C ASP A 184 -2.66 13.11 9.49
N ALA A 185 -2.26 13.99 8.60
CA ALA A 185 -3.16 14.94 7.95
C ALA A 185 -3.77 14.34 6.66
N SER A 186 -2.93 13.83 5.76
CA SER A 186 -3.37 13.33 4.44
C SER A 186 -3.79 11.86 4.43
N GLY A 187 -3.35 11.04 5.40
CA GLY A 187 -3.54 9.59 5.39
C GLY A 187 -2.64 8.86 4.39
N LEU A 188 -1.65 9.54 3.80
CA LEU A 188 -0.74 8.95 2.83
C LEU A 188 0.39 8.18 3.52
N VAL A 189 0.63 6.95 3.08
CA VAL A 189 1.74 6.13 3.55
C VAL A 189 3.04 6.68 3.00
N HIS A 190 4.00 6.99 3.87
CA HIS A 190 5.31 7.52 3.48
C HIS A 190 6.47 6.56 3.77
N HIS A 191 6.32 5.62 4.72
CA HIS A 191 7.29 4.57 5.02
C HIS A 191 6.60 3.22 5.13
N VAL A 192 7.26 2.19 4.66
CA VAL A 192 6.85 0.79 4.80
C VAL A 192 8.09 -0.03 5.16
N GLU A 193 7.98 -0.88 6.17
CA GLU A 193 9.00 -1.85 6.57
C GLU A 193 8.35 -3.22 6.74
N CYS A 194 8.89 -4.23 6.07
CA CYS A 194 8.42 -5.60 6.19
C CYS A 194 9.35 -6.41 7.10
N THR A 195 8.77 -7.15 8.03
CA THR A 195 9.51 -8.01 8.96
C THR A 195 8.81 -9.35 9.12
N SER A 196 9.51 -10.32 9.68
CA SER A 196 8.88 -11.54 10.17
C SER A 196 7.79 -11.21 11.21
N ALA A 197 6.68 -11.96 11.23
CA ALA A 197 5.50 -11.63 12.06
C ALA A 197 5.78 -11.57 13.58
N ASN A 198 6.83 -12.23 14.07
CA ASN A 198 7.21 -12.24 15.50
C ASN A 198 7.98 -10.99 15.95
N VAL A 199 8.41 -10.13 15.03
CA VAL A 199 9.11 -8.88 15.37
C VAL A 199 8.15 -7.92 16.07
N SER A 200 8.60 -7.31 17.14
CA SER A 200 7.79 -6.39 17.95
C SER A 200 7.64 -5.04 17.25
N ASP A 201 6.41 -4.52 17.16
CA ASP A 201 6.06 -3.29 16.44
C ASP A 201 6.85 -2.08 16.96
N VAL A 202 7.00 -1.97 18.29
CA VAL A 202 7.72 -0.87 18.92
C VAL A 202 9.20 -0.78 18.50
N THR A 203 9.81 -1.90 18.05
CA THR A 203 11.20 -1.90 17.60
C THR A 203 11.40 -1.28 16.22
N GLN A 204 10.33 -1.17 15.43
CA GLN A 204 10.38 -0.68 14.05
C GLN A 204 10.04 0.80 13.91
N VAL A 205 9.58 1.46 14.98
CA VAL A 205 9.13 2.87 14.95
C VAL A 205 10.13 3.79 14.26
N HIS A 206 11.42 3.70 14.62
CA HIS A 206 12.45 4.57 14.08
C HIS A 206 12.61 4.51 12.55
N LYS A 207 12.24 3.38 11.94
CA LYS A 207 12.27 3.20 10.48
C LYS A 207 11.03 3.78 9.78
N LEU A 208 9.97 4.04 10.53
CA LEU A 208 8.70 4.55 10.04
C LEU A 208 8.60 6.07 10.08
N LEU A 209 9.56 6.72 10.74
CA LEU A 209 9.62 8.16 10.91
C LEU A 209 10.46 8.79 9.79
N HIS A 210 10.10 10.02 9.41
CA HIS A 210 10.86 10.82 8.44
C HIS A 210 11.80 11.85 9.12
N GLY A 211 11.80 11.94 10.45
CA GLY A 211 12.71 12.75 11.25
C GLY A 211 12.36 14.23 11.35
N LYS A 212 11.14 14.63 10.97
CA LYS A 212 10.63 16.02 11.07
C LYS A 212 9.21 16.05 11.64
N GLU A 213 8.85 15.00 12.39
CA GLU A 213 7.56 14.90 13.04
C GLU A 213 7.50 15.81 14.27
N ASP A 214 6.39 16.54 14.42
CA ASP A 214 6.01 17.19 15.66
C ASP A 214 5.32 16.19 16.61
N VAL A 215 4.58 15.21 16.01
CA VAL A 215 3.77 14.23 16.77
C VAL A 215 3.84 12.86 16.11
N VAL A 216 3.92 11.81 16.97
CA VAL A 216 3.84 10.40 16.57
C VAL A 216 2.65 9.75 17.25
N PHE A 217 1.73 9.19 16.48
CA PHE A 217 0.57 8.43 16.96
C PHE A 217 0.80 6.94 16.78
N GLY A 218 0.44 6.15 17.78
CA GLY A 218 0.51 4.68 17.71
C GLY A 218 -0.51 4.02 18.63
N ASP A 219 -0.77 2.75 18.40
CA ASP A 219 -1.59 1.93 19.28
C ASP A 219 -0.82 1.53 20.55
N SER A 220 -1.46 0.79 21.45
CA SER A 220 -0.85 0.36 22.72
C SER A 220 0.32 -0.63 22.54
N GLY A 221 0.50 -1.23 21.38
CA GLY A 221 1.63 -2.06 21.00
C GLY A 221 2.95 -1.27 20.92
N TYR A 222 2.86 0.03 20.69
CA TYR A 222 4.00 0.95 20.65
C TYR A 222 4.36 1.60 21.98
N THR A 223 3.77 1.13 23.08
CA THR A 223 4.09 1.66 24.44
C THR A 223 5.59 1.57 24.72
N GLY A 224 6.19 2.71 25.06
CA GLY A 224 7.63 2.81 25.37
C GLY A 224 8.49 3.15 24.16
N ALA A 225 7.90 3.41 23.00
CA ALA A 225 8.61 3.85 21.80
C ALA A 225 9.52 5.05 22.11
N GLU A 226 9.03 6.03 22.86
CA GLU A 226 9.73 7.26 23.23
C GLU A 226 10.99 7.05 24.10
N LYS A 227 11.12 5.86 24.74
CA LYS A 227 12.23 5.52 25.65
C LYS A 227 13.32 4.69 25.00
N ARG A 228 13.14 4.30 23.76
CA ARG A 228 14.08 3.46 23.05
C ARG A 228 15.31 4.25 22.59
N ALA A 229 16.44 3.55 22.52
CA ALA A 229 17.68 4.15 22.06
C ALA A 229 17.58 4.67 20.61
N GLU A 230 16.84 3.93 19.76
CA GLU A 230 16.68 4.22 18.35
C GLU A 230 15.81 5.45 18.06
N THR A 231 14.99 5.87 19.04
CA THR A 231 14.10 7.04 18.93
C THR A 231 14.50 8.20 19.83
N ARG A 232 15.64 8.08 20.53
CA ARG A 232 16.11 9.10 21.51
C ARG A 232 16.29 10.47 20.88
N ASP A 233 16.76 10.52 19.64
CA ASP A 233 17.06 11.76 18.91
C ASP A 233 15.86 12.31 18.12
N VAL A 234 14.70 11.70 18.28
CA VAL A 234 13.43 12.15 17.63
C VAL A 234 12.79 13.21 18.52
N ASP A 235 12.81 14.46 18.05
CA ASP A 235 12.17 15.59 18.72
C ASP A 235 10.66 15.67 18.37
N ALA A 236 9.91 14.67 18.82
CA ALA A 236 8.48 14.58 18.60
C ALA A 236 7.71 14.16 19.86
N VAL A 237 6.46 14.57 19.96
CA VAL A 237 5.57 14.17 21.05
C VAL A 237 4.94 12.81 20.69
N PHE A 238 5.20 11.77 21.49
CA PHE A 238 4.61 10.44 21.29
C PHE A 238 3.23 10.35 21.96
N LEU A 239 2.19 10.26 21.17
CA LEU A 239 0.79 10.09 21.60
C LEU A 239 0.33 8.64 21.40
N ILE A 240 0.96 7.74 22.12
CA ILE A 240 0.64 6.31 22.11
C ILE A 240 -0.64 6.04 22.89
N ALA A 241 -1.49 5.13 22.37
CA ALA A 241 -2.71 4.74 23.04
C ALA A 241 -2.44 4.04 24.38
N GLU A 242 -3.17 4.44 25.42
CA GLU A 242 -3.02 3.85 26.75
C GLU A 242 -3.79 2.51 26.84
N LYS A 243 -3.20 1.54 27.54
CA LYS A 243 -3.88 0.25 27.76
C LYS A 243 -5.13 0.43 28.61
N PRO A 244 -6.28 -0.21 28.25
CA PRO A 244 -7.52 -0.09 29.04
C PRO A 244 -7.37 -0.43 30.51
N SER A 245 -6.47 -1.36 30.84
CA SER A 245 -6.16 -1.73 32.23
C SER A 245 -5.55 -0.59 33.05
N ARG A 246 -4.70 0.23 32.44
CA ARG A 246 -4.11 1.40 33.09
C ARG A 246 -5.14 2.49 33.35
N ILE A 247 -6.04 2.75 32.39
CA ILE A 247 -7.12 3.72 32.57
C ILE A 247 -8.05 3.29 33.72
N LYS A 248 -8.40 2.00 33.76
CA LYS A 248 -9.19 1.44 34.86
C LYS A 248 -8.52 1.53 36.23
N ALA A 249 -7.19 1.50 36.28
CA ALA A 249 -6.41 1.60 37.52
C ALA A 249 -6.24 3.04 38.03
N MET A 250 -6.69 4.07 37.29
CA MET A 250 -6.62 5.47 37.74
C MET A 250 -7.50 5.70 38.94
N LYS A 251 -7.01 6.48 39.91
CA LYS A 251 -7.61 6.63 41.22
C LYS A 251 -8.96 7.35 41.23
N THR A 252 -9.17 8.29 40.32
CA THR A 252 -10.38 9.11 40.31
C THR A 252 -11.20 8.94 39.02
N LYS A 253 -12.54 9.01 39.18
CA LYS A 253 -13.46 8.98 38.02
C LYS A 253 -13.22 10.17 37.05
N ARG A 254 -12.73 11.31 37.58
CA ARG A 254 -12.40 12.48 36.76
C ARG A 254 -11.21 12.20 35.84
N GLU A 255 -10.13 11.61 36.36
CA GLU A 255 -8.96 11.20 35.58
C GLU A 255 -9.35 10.17 34.54
N GLN A 256 -10.12 9.14 34.90
CA GLN A 256 -10.61 8.14 33.93
C GLN A 256 -11.41 8.79 32.78
N LYS A 257 -12.29 9.75 33.09
CA LYS A 257 -13.08 10.45 32.07
C LYS A 257 -12.20 11.30 31.14
N GLN A 258 -11.19 11.96 31.68
CA GLN A 258 -10.22 12.74 30.89
C GLN A 258 -9.38 11.81 30.00
N ALA A 259 -8.88 10.71 30.53
CA ALA A 259 -8.13 9.70 29.77
C ALA A 259 -8.98 9.12 28.62
N HIS A 260 -10.24 8.74 28.88
CA HIS A 260 -11.14 8.27 27.83
C HIS A 260 -11.39 9.32 26.73
N LYS A 261 -11.50 10.62 27.10
CA LYS A 261 -11.64 11.69 26.10
C LYS A 261 -10.39 11.80 25.23
N LEU A 262 -9.21 11.75 25.83
CA LEU A 262 -7.93 11.78 25.12
C LEU A 262 -7.77 10.56 24.18
N GLU A 263 -8.09 9.37 24.67
CA GLU A 263 -8.03 8.15 23.85
C GLU A 263 -8.99 8.19 22.66
N ARG A 264 -10.16 8.79 22.78
CA ARG A 264 -11.07 9.01 21.64
C ARG A 264 -10.45 9.93 20.59
N LEU A 265 -9.76 11.00 21.00
CA LEU A 265 -9.07 11.89 20.08
C LEU A 265 -7.91 11.17 19.36
N LYS A 266 -7.09 10.43 20.11
CA LYS A 266 -6.02 9.60 19.50
C LYS A 266 -6.59 8.57 18.53
N ALA A 267 -7.69 7.89 18.88
CA ALA A 267 -8.35 6.91 18.04
C ALA A 267 -8.92 7.55 16.76
N SER A 268 -9.48 8.76 16.82
CA SER A 268 -10.00 9.46 15.63
C SER A 268 -8.90 9.82 14.62
N VAL A 269 -7.69 10.12 15.09
CA VAL A 269 -6.54 10.36 14.21
C VAL A 269 -6.08 9.04 13.57
N ARG A 270 -5.92 7.98 14.39
CA ARG A 270 -5.48 6.65 13.90
C ARG A 270 -6.47 5.99 12.95
N ALA A 271 -7.77 6.28 13.06
CA ALA A 271 -8.78 5.74 12.15
C ALA A 271 -8.51 6.06 10.66
N LYS A 272 -7.68 7.05 10.35
CA LYS A 272 -7.25 7.35 8.97
C LYS A 272 -6.41 6.24 8.34
N VAL A 273 -5.79 5.38 9.14
CA VAL A 273 -4.98 4.24 8.66
C VAL A 273 -5.87 3.03 8.34
N GLU A 274 -7.04 2.95 8.96
CA GLU A 274 -7.96 1.80 8.83
C GLU A 274 -8.92 1.94 7.61
N HIS A 275 -8.86 3.05 6.89
CA HIS A 275 -9.69 3.37 5.73
C HIS A 275 -8.86 3.70 4.50
#